data_faf40dda0180b7d8aab8d366c82ee57b
#
_entry.id   faf40dda0180b7d8aab8d366c82ee57b
#
_cell.length_a   1.000
_cell.length_b   1.000
_cell.length_c   1.000
_cell.angle_alpha   90.00
_cell.angle_beta   90.00
_cell.angle_gamma   90.00
#
_symmetry.space_group_name_H-M   'P 1'
#
loop_
_entity.id
_entity.type
_entity.pdbx_description
1 polymer ?
#
loop_
_entity_poly.entity_id
_entity_poly.type
_entity_poly.pdbx_seq_one_letter_code
_entity_poly.pdbx_strand_id
1 'polypeptide(L)'
;TVWELGYTGARRNGVHQIDPGGRRAWLPGQDCIWKRHGVWEMGSNGEARLLRPDHFAVLDGQAVDFNRRYLRPFVNRFTGAIRSVEPGALIFVESVPHKALPEWGVEDAGNIVSAAHWYDGIVLTLKSYVPWLGVDISTLRLVVGPWAVRRSFARQIRQLQQEAFQKMGGAPTLIGEFGIPFDLNEKYAYRTGDFRQQIQAMQRNMRAMDDA
;
A
#
# COMPACT_ATOMS: atom_id res chain seq x y z
N THR A 1 7.80 -13.32 16.20
CA THR A 1 7.74 -14.24 15.03
C THR A 1 7.83 -13.42 13.76
N VAL A 2 8.71 -13.82 12.85
CA VAL A 2 8.84 -13.24 11.51
C VAL A 2 8.15 -14.19 10.53
N TRP A 3 7.41 -13.62 9.61
CA TRP A 3 6.76 -14.34 8.53
C TRP A 3 7.35 -13.88 7.20
N GLU A 4 7.60 -14.80 6.32
CA GLU A 4 8.09 -14.56 4.97
C GLU A 4 7.06 -15.08 3.96
N LEU A 5 6.78 -14.29 2.93
CA LEU A 5 5.89 -14.71 1.86
C LEU A 5 6.69 -15.44 0.77
N GLY A 6 6.30 -16.68 0.49
CA GLY A 6 6.87 -17.49 -0.58
C GLY A 6 5.82 -17.87 -1.63
N TYR A 7 6.22 -18.58 -2.65
CA TYR A 7 5.32 -19.04 -3.74
C TYR A 7 4.16 -19.93 -3.25
N THR A 8 4.34 -20.64 -2.14
CA THR A 8 3.33 -21.51 -1.54
C THR A 8 2.55 -20.85 -0.41
N GLY A 9 2.74 -19.55 -0.20
CA GLY A 9 2.10 -18.77 0.86
C GLY A 9 3.05 -18.34 1.97
N ALA A 10 2.49 -17.79 3.05
CA ALA A 10 3.25 -17.30 4.18
C ALA A 10 3.84 -18.46 4.99
N ARG A 11 5.13 -18.37 5.32
CA ARG A 11 5.83 -19.31 6.19
C ARG A 11 6.50 -18.60 7.34
N ARG A 12 6.60 -19.28 8.48
CA ARG A 12 7.33 -18.76 9.64
C ARG A 12 8.83 -18.79 9.34
N ASN A 13 9.49 -17.63 9.53
CA ASN A 13 10.93 -17.48 9.34
C ASN A 13 11.60 -16.97 10.63
N GLY A 14 11.49 -17.77 11.70
CA GLY A 14 12.14 -17.48 12.98
C GLY A 14 11.44 -16.47 13.87
N VAL A 15 12.18 -15.99 14.85
CA VAL A 15 11.75 -14.97 15.82
C VAL A 15 12.85 -13.91 15.89
N HIS A 16 12.45 -12.65 15.67
CA HIS A 16 13.33 -11.51 15.89
C HIS A 16 12.92 -10.79 17.17
N GLN A 17 13.89 -10.41 17.96
CA GLN A 17 13.67 -9.49 19.05
C GLN A 17 13.60 -8.08 18.48
N ILE A 18 12.44 -7.45 18.60
CA ILE A 18 12.27 -6.04 18.25
C ILE A 18 12.74 -5.22 19.44
N ASP A 19 13.58 -4.22 19.19
CA ASP A 19 14.18 -3.36 20.21
C ASP A 19 14.90 -4.14 21.33
N PRO A 20 16.03 -4.79 21.02
CA PRO A 20 16.78 -5.55 22.01
C PRO A 20 17.34 -4.68 23.15
N GLY A 21 17.44 -3.35 22.95
CA GLY A 21 17.82 -2.37 23.95
C GLY A 21 16.70 -2.00 24.94
N GLY A 22 15.48 -2.52 24.74
CA GLY A 22 14.34 -2.28 25.62
C GLY A 22 13.88 -0.82 25.66
N ARG A 23 14.06 -0.07 24.56
CA ARG A 23 13.60 1.32 24.46
C ARG A 23 12.08 1.37 24.44
N ARG A 24 11.50 2.19 25.28
CA ARG A 24 10.06 2.36 25.34
C ARG A 24 9.61 3.30 24.23
N ALA A 25 8.54 2.92 23.52
CA ALA A 25 7.88 3.77 22.53
C ALA A 25 7.11 4.95 23.19
N TRP A 26 6.76 4.80 24.45
CA TRP A 26 5.98 5.77 25.22
C TRP A 26 6.84 6.46 26.26
N LEU A 27 6.58 7.73 26.54
CA LEU A 27 7.26 8.48 27.57
C LEU A 27 7.11 7.80 28.96
N PRO A 28 8.05 8.02 29.91
CA PRO A 28 7.91 7.54 31.27
C PRO A 28 6.56 7.93 31.87
N GLY A 29 5.88 6.98 32.54
CA GLY A 29 4.55 7.19 33.10
C GLY A 29 3.39 7.09 32.10
N GLN A 30 3.68 6.99 30.79
CA GLN A 30 2.68 6.74 29.76
C GLN A 30 2.62 5.25 29.38
N ASP A 31 1.45 4.80 28.93
CA ASP A 31 1.26 3.46 28.38
C ASP A 31 0.64 3.53 26.98
N CYS A 32 0.62 2.40 26.28
CA CYS A 32 0.01 2.29 24.96
C CYS A 32 -1.43 2.79 24.99
N ILE A 33 -1.74 3.74 24.10
CA ILE A 33 -3.08 4.33 24.01
C ILE A 33 -4.16 3.28 23.79
N TRP A 34 -3.92 2.29 22.95
CA TRP A 34 -4.89 1.21 22.68
C TRP A 34 -5.06 0.27 23.87
N LYS A 35 -4.02 0.01 24.66
CA LYS A 35 -4.12 -0.74 25.90
C LYS A 35 -4.99 0.03 26.92
N ARG A 36 -4.78 1.34 27.04
CA ARG A 36 -5.62 2.22 27.89
C ARG A 36 -7.08 2.23 27.45
N HIS A 37 -7.36 2.07 26.17
CA HIS A 37 -8.70 1.95 25.60
C HIS A 37 -9.26 0.52 25.61
N GLY A 38 -8.57 -0.44 26.24
CA GLY A 38 -9.03 -1.82 26.36
C GLY A 38 -9.07 -2.58 25.04
N VAL A 39 -8.25 -2.18 24.05
CA VAL A 39 -8.15 -2.90 22.77
C VAL A 39 -7.37 -4.19 22.94
N TRP A 40 -6.35 -4.15 23.78
CA TRP A 40 -5.54 -5.31 24.14
C TRP A 40 -5.03 -5.20 25.58
N GLU A 41 -4.60 -6.31 26.13
CA GLU A 41 -3.98 -6.37 27.46
C GLU A 41 -2.77 -7.29 27.46
N MET A 42 -1.97 -7.23 28.54
CA MET A 42 -0.89 -8.19 28.79
C MET A 42 -1.48 -9.35 29.61
N GLY A 43 -1.41 -10.55 29.07
CA GLY A 43 -1.79 -11.76 29.78
C GLY A 43 -0.81 -12.11 30.92
N SER A 44 -1.21 -13.00 31.82
CA SER A 44 -0.38 -13.48 32.93
C SER A 44 0.89 -14.22 32.49
N ASN A 45 0.89 -14.74 31.26
CA ASN A 45 2.04 -15.39 30.60
C ASN A 45 2.99 -14.40 29.93
N GLY A 46 2.76 -13.08 30.03
CA GLY A 46 3.56 -12.06 29.37
C GLY A 46 3.30 -11.88 27.87
N GLU A 47 2.25 -12.52 27.33
CA GLU A 47 1.87 -12.35 25.92
C GLU A 47 0.72 -11.34 25.78
N ALA A 48 0.73 -10.59 24.69
CA ALA A 48 -0.34 -9.66 24.38
C ALA A 48 -1.60 -10.43 23.95
N ARG A 49 -2.75 -10.11 24.56
CA ARG A 49 -4.06 -10.63 24.24
C ARG A 49 -4.93 -9.53 23.64
N LEU A 50 -5.43 -9.74 22.42
CA LEU A 50 -6.36 -8.83 21.76
C LEU A 50 -7.77 -9.01 22.38
N LEU A 51 -8.32 -7.92 22.90
CA LEU A 51 -9.65 -7.91 23.53
C LEU A 51 -10.74 -7.43 22.57
N ARG A 52 -10.41 -6.48 21.69
CA ARG A 52 -11.38 -5.86 20.77
C ARG A 52 -10.80 -5.90 19.34
N PRO A 53 -10.96 -7.02 18.62
CA PRO A 53 -10.39 -7.21 17.28
C PRO A 53 -11.02 -6.29 16.24
N ASP A 54 -12.23 -5.82 16.46
CA ASP A 54 -13.03 -4.96 15.60
C ASP A 54 -12.95 -3.47 15.96
N HIS A 55 -12.09 -3.09 16.90
CA HIS A 55 -12.00 -1.72 17.44
C HIS A 55 -11.91 -0.62 16.36
N PHE A 56 -11.21 -0.89 15.25
CA PHE A 56 -11.07 0.05 14.14
C PHE A 56 -12.06 -0.20 13.00
N ALA A 57 -12.75 -1.32 13.02
CA ALA A 57 -13.67 -1.72 11.97
C ALA A 57 -15.14 -1.38 12.31
N VAL A 58 -15.46 -1.20 13.60
CA VAL A 58 -16.80 -0.94 14.08
C VAL A 58 -16.77 0.26 15.03
N LEU A 59 -17.69 1.20 14.82
CA LEU A 59 -17.92 2.33 15.72
C LEU A 59 -19.43 2.48 15.97
N ASP A 60 -19.82 2.53 17.25
CA ASP A 60 -21.23 2.61 17.68
C ASP A 60 -22.10 1.50 17.06
N GLY A 61 -21.56 0.29 16.97
CA GLY A 61 -22.23 -0.88 16.40
C GLY A 61 -22.34 -0.90 14.87
N GLN A 62 -21.77 0.07 14.18
CA GLN A 62 -21.79 0.17 12.71
C GLN A 62 -20.40 -0.04 12.11
N ALA A 63 -20.35 -0.70 10.95
CA ALA A 63 -19.12 -0.83 10.19
C ALA A 63 -18.59 0.56 9.78
N VAL A 64 -17.29 0.75 9.94
CA VAL A 64 -16.62 2.01 9.59
C VAL A 64 -16.35 2.06 8.09
N ASP A 65 -16.99 3.01 7.42
CA ASP A 65 -16.53 3.46 6.10
C ASP A 65 -15.38 4.47 6.29
N PHE A 66 -14.15 3.97 6.18
CA PHE A 66 -12.95 4.78 6.39
C PHE A 66 -12.84 5.94 5.40
N ASN A 67 -13.17 5.72 4.13
CA ASN A 67 -13.09 6.74 3.10
C ASN A 67 -14.05 7.90 3.39
N ARG A 68 -15.30 7.59 3.68
CA ARG A 68 -16.33 8.59 3.95
C ARG A 68 -16.13 9.30 5.28
N ARG A 69 -15.77 8.54 6.32
CA ARG A 69 -15.75 9.07 7.69
C ARG A 69 -14.46 9.76 8.07
N TYR A 70 -13.35 9.33 7.48
CA TYR A 70 -12.01 9.81 7.87
C TYR A 70 -11.21 10.39 6.72
N LEU A 71 -11.04 9.66 5.62
CA LEU A 71 -10.12 10.09 4.54
C LEU A 71 -10.62 11.35 3.84
N ARG A 72 -11.86 11.38 3.38
CA ARG A 72 -12.42 12.58 2.72
C ARG A 72 -12.39 13.83 3.61
N PRO A 73 -12.91 13.80 4.85
CA PRO A 73 -12.82 14.96 5.75
C PRO A 73 -11.38 15.39 6.04
N PHE A 74 -10.47 14.43 6.18
CA PHE A 74 -9.06 14.72 6.37
C PHE A 74 -8.47 15.46 5.17
N VAL A 75 -8.66 14.92 3.95
CA VAL A 75 -8.13 15.53 2.71
C VAL A 75 -8.73 16.94 2.51
N ASN A 76 -10.03 17.13 2.72
CA ASN A 76 -10.66 18.44 2.61
C ASN A 76 -10.06 19.47 3.60
N ARG A 77 -9.90 19.06 4.86
CA ARG A 77 -9.26 19.89 5.88
C ARG A 77 -7.81 20.20 5.56
N PHE A 78 -7.04 19.20 5.14
CA PHE A 78 -5.65 19.35 4.73
C PHE A 78 -5.53 20.30 3.53
N THR A 79 -6.36 20.13 2.51
CA THR A 79 -6.41 21.00 1.34
C THR A 79 -6.71 22.44 1.73
N GLY A 80 -7.70 22.67 2.59
CA GLY A 80 -8.04 24.00 3.08
C GLY A 80 -6.86 24.66 3.81
N ALA A 81 -6.14 23.92 4.66
CA ALA A 81 -4.97 24.41 5.37
C ALA A 81 -3.82 24.77 4.42
N ILE A 82 -3.51 23.94 3.44
CA ILE A 82 -2.46 24.23 2.45
C ILE A 82 -2.84 25.44 1.60
N ARG A 83 -4.08 25.50 1.10
CA ARG A 83 -4.52 26.57 0.20
C ARG A 83 -4.79 27.90 0.90
N SER A 84 -4.84 27.92 2.21
CA SER A 84 -4.81 29.19 2.95
C SER A 84 -3.46 29.92 2.82
N VAL A 85 -2.38 29.19 2.47
CA VAL A 85 -1.03 29.73 2.25
C VAL A 85 -0.69 29.76 0.76
N GLU A 86 -1.03 28.69 0.02
CA GLU A 86 -0.78 28.55 -1.42
C GLU A 86 -2.09 28.19 -2.14
N PRO A 87 -2.87 29.17 -2.59
CA PRO A 87 -4.21 28.94 -3.15
C PRO A 87 -4.25 28.04 -4.39
N GLY A 88 -3.15 28.03 -5.17
CA GLY A 88 -3.02 27.23 -6.40
C GLY A 88 -2.52 25.80 -6.19
N ALA A 89 -2.25 25.38 -4.96
CA ALA A 89 -1.64 24.08 -4.70
C ALA A 89 -2.46 22.91 -5.24
N LEU A 90 -1.82 22.03 -6.03
CA LEU A 90 -2.34 20.72 -6.40
C LEU A 90 -2.19 19.77 -5.21
N ILE A 91 -3.22 19.04 -4.90
CA ILE A 91 -3.20 18.07 -3.79
C ILE A 91 -3.21 16.65 -4.34
N PHE A 92 -2.18 15.92 -4.02
CA PHE A 92 -2.02 14.52 -4.40
C PHE A 92 -2.62 13.65 -3.30
N VAL A 93 -3.61 12.83 -3.67
CA VAL A 93 -4.36 12.01 -2.73
C VAL A 93 -4.00 10.55 -2.94
N GLU A 94 -3.36 9.97 -1.96
CA GLU A 94 -3.13 8.53 -1.91
C GLU A 94 -4.35 7.83 -1.31
N SER A 95 -4.61 6.62 -1.80
CA SER A 95 -5.65 5.74 -1.26
C SER A 95 -5.03 4.57 -0.52
N VAL A 96 -5.82 3.92 0.31
CA VAL A 96 -5.40 2.67 0.95
C VAL A 96 -5.23 1.61 -0.14
N PRO A 97 -4.04 0.98 -0.28
CA PRO A 97 -3.82 -0.07 -1.27
C PRO A 97 -4.87 -1.17 -1.21
N HIS A 98 -5.33 -1.64 -2.35
CA HIS A 98 -6.36 -2.68 -2.49
C HIS A 98 -7.73 -2.35 -1.87
N LYS A 99 -8.00 -1.10 -1.56
CA LYS A 99 -9.31 -0.62 -1.13
C LYS A 99 -9.92 0.28 -2.20
N ALA A 100 -11.24 0.36 -2.21
CA ALA A 100 -11.94 1.27 -3.10
C ALA A 100 -11.50 2.72 -2.85
N LEU A 101 -11.40 3.51 -3.91
CA LEU A 101 -11.17 4.95 -3.81
C LEU A 101 -12.35 5.63 -3.11
N PRO A 102 -12.12 6.77 -2.42
CA PRO A 102 -13.22 7.58 -1.88
C PRO A 102 -14.09 8.12 -3.03
N GLU A 103 -15.38 8.13 -2.81
CA GLU A 103 -16.32 8.80 -3.71
C GLU A 103 -16.30 10.30 -3.42
N TRP A 104 -15.80 11.07 -4.37
CA TRP A 104 -15.63 12.52 -4.28
C TRP A 104 -16.90 13.23 -4.75
N GLY A 105 -17.48 14.07 -3.90
CA GLY A 105 -18.66 14.87 -4.24
C GLY A 105 -18.31 16.28 -4.72
N VAL A 106 -19.31 17.00 -5.17
CA VAL A 106 -19.16 18.40 -5.63
C VAL A 106 -18.76 19.35 -4.49
N GLU A 107 -19.00 18.94 -3.25
CA GLU A 107 -18.64 19.66 -2.03
C GLU A 107 -17.18 19.47 -1.62
N ASP A 108 -16.50 18.49 -2.20
CA ASP A 108 -15.12 18.18 -1.87
C ASP A 108 -14.13 19.10 -2.60
N ALA A 109 -12.92 19.15 -2.10
CA ALA A 109 -11.88 19.99 -2.67
C ALA A 109 -11.56 19.63 -4.14
N GLY A 110 -11.63 20.60 -5.04
CA GLY A 110 -11.19 20.45 -6.44
C GLY A 110 -9.66 20.44 -6.59
N ASN A 111 -9.15 20.42 -7.82
CA ASN A 111 -7.71 20.43 -8.15
C ASN A 111 -6.91 19.36 -7.36
N ILE A 112 -7.43 18.15 -7.34
CA ILE A 112 -6.78 16.99 -6.75
C ILE A 112 -6.26 16.06 -7.84
N VAL A 113 -5.26 15.27 -7.50
CA VAL A 113 -4.66 14.23 -8.33
C VAL A 113 -4.70 12.92 -7.55
N SER A 114 -5.20 11.85 -8.14
CA SER A 114 -5.08 10.52 -7.55
C SER A 114 -3.64 10.04 -7.66
N ALA A 115 -2.96 9.85 -6.54
CA ALA A 115 -1.57 9.39 -6.47
C ALA A 115 -1.52 7.88 -6.16
N ALA A 116 -2.03 7.06 -7.08
CA ALA A 116 -2.10 5.63 -6.90
C ALA A 116 -0.71 4.98 -6.89
N HIS A 117 -0.55 3.89 -6.14
CA HIS A 117 0.65 3.06 -6.15
C HIS A 117 0.43 1.83 -7.03
N TRP A 118 1.41 1.48 -7.82
CA TRP A 118 1.38 0.26 -8.61
C TRP A 118 2.74 -0.44 -8.62
N TYR A 119 2.71 -1.74 -8.37
CA TYR A 119 3.89 -2.59 -8.38
C TYR A 119 3.62 -3.90 -9.13
N ASP A 120 4.66 -4.44 -9.73
CA ASP A 120 4.68 -5.84 -10.13
C ASP A 120 4.61 -6.72 -8.88
N GLY A 121 3.46 -7.33 -8.64
CA GLY A 121 3.19 -8.05 -7.39
C GLY A 121 4.15 -9.21 -7.13
N ILE A 122 4.61 -9.94 -8.15
CA ILE A 122 5.62 -11.02 -8.00
C ILE A 122 6.96 -10.42 -7.54
N VAL A 123 7.40 -9.38 -8.24
CA VAL A 123 8.68 -8.73 -7.94
C VAL A 123 8.67 -8.12 -6.54
N LEU A 124 7.58 -7.45 -6.16
CA LEU A 124 7.49 -6.79 -4.86
C LEU A 124 7.46 -7.80 -3.71
N THR A 125 6.63 -8.85 -3.82
CA THR A 125 6.35 -9.75 -2.68
C THR A 125 7.33 -10.90 -2.58
N LEU A 126 7.69 -11.50 -3.71
CA LEU A 126 8.59 -12.65 -3.74
C LEU A 126 10.05 -12.25 -4.00
N LYS A 127 10.30 -10.97 -4.30
CA LYS A 127 11.63 -10.44 -4.61
C LYS A 127 12.33 -11.25 -5.71
N SER A 128 11.56 -11.74 -6.66
CA SER A 128 12.04 -12.61 -7.74
C SER A 128 11.53 -12.10 -9.09
N TYR A 129 12.43 -11.95 -10.05
CA TYR A 129 12.08 -11.56 -11.41
C TYR A 129 12.00 -12.76 -12.33
N VAL A 130 10.80 -13.02 -12.84
CA VAL A 130 10.53 -14.04 -13.85
C VAL A 130 9.88 -13.35 -15.05
N PRO A 131 10.54 -13.29 -16.23
CA PRO A 131 10.08 -12.46 -17.35
C PRO A 131 8.68 -12.82 -17.89
N TRP A 132 8.28 -14.08 -17.78
CA TRP A 132 7.03 -14.63 -18.31
C TRP A 132 5.95 -14.82 -17.23
N LEU A 133 6.21 -14.45 -15.98
CA LEU A 133 5.27 -14.62 -14.87
C LEU A 133 4.93 -13.26 -14.25
N GLY A 134 3.66 -13.05 -14.00
CA GLY A 134 3.12 -11.90 -13.30
C GLY A 134 1.91 -12.31 -12.46
N VAL A 135 1.36 -11.36 -11.72
CA VAL A 135 0.10 -11.50 -11.01
C VAL A 135 -0.81 -10.32 -11.33
N ASP A 136 -2.06 -10.61 -11.54
CA ASP A 136 -3.10 -9.59 -11.53
C ASP A 136 -3.48 -9.34 -10.07
N ILE A 137 -3.05 -8.18 -9.54
CA ILE A 137 -3.24 -7.85 -8.13
C ILE A 137 -4.69 -7.60 -7.73
N SER A 138 -5.56 -7.27 -8.70
CA SER A 138 -6.98 -7.05 -8.44
C SER A 138 -7.75 -8.37 -8.24
N THR A 139 -7.32 -9.43 -8.92
CA THR A 139 -7.96 -10.75 -8.89
C THR A 139 -7.13 -11.81 -8.18
N LEU A 140 -5.88 -11.49 -7.82
CA LEU A 140 -4.87 -12.41 -7.27
C LEU A 140 -4.60 -13.63 -8.15
N ARG A 141 -4.81 -13.50 -9.47
CA ARG A 141 -4.57 -14.59 -10.42
C ARG A 141 -3.20 -14.48 -11.04
N LEU A 142 -2.53 -15.61 -11.16
CA LEU A 142 -1.27 -15.70 -11.89
C LEU A 142 -1.53 -15.48 -13.40
N VAL A 143 -0.60 -14.75 -14.02
CA VAL A 143 -0.59 -14.47 -15.44
C VAL A 143 0.68 -15.02 -16.03
N VAL A 144 0.55 -15.90 -17.04
CA VAL A 144 1.66 -16.64 -17.63
C VAL A 144 1.84 -16.23 -19.09
N GLY A 145 3.08 -15.99 -19.48
CA GLY A 145 3.48 -15.56 -20.80
C GLY A 145 3.77 -14.07 -20.90
N PRO A 146 4.85 -13.65 -21.60
CA PRO A 146 5.33 -12.27 -21.59
C PRO A 146 4.30 -11.28 -22.15
N TRP A 147 3.56 -11.64 -23.20
CA TRP A 147 2.49 -10.82 -23.76
C TRP A 147 1.28 -10.70 -22.83
N ALA A 148 0.90 -11.80 -22.17
CA ALA A 148 -0.21 -11.78 -21.21
C ALA A 148 0.12 -10.93 -19.99
N VAL A 149 1.34 -11.01 -19.46
CA VAL A 149 1.84 -10.19 -18.36
C VAL A 149 1.81 -8.70 -18.74
N ARG A 150 2.37 -8.34 -19.91
CA ARG A 150 2.37 -6.97 -20.40
C ARG A 150 0.95 -6.39 -20.50
N ARG A 151 0.02 -7.13 -21.11
CA ARG A 151 -1.39 -6.69 -21.24
C ARG A 151 -2.10 -6.59 -19.88
N SER A 152 -1.81 -7.51 -18.98
CA SER A 152 -2.38 -7.49 -17.62
C SER A 152 -1.92 -6.27 -16.84
N PHE A 153 -0.64 -5.94 -16.89
CA PHE A 153 -0.08 -4.79 -16.17
C PHE A 153 -0.64 -3.46 -16.70
N ALA A 154 -0.66 -3.27 -18.02
CA ALA A 154 -1.27 -2.10 -18.62
C ALA A 154 -2.77 -1.97 -18.26
N ARG A 155 -3.50 -3.09 -18.19
CA ARG A 155 -4.90 -3.09 -17.77
C ARG A 155 -5.05 -2.66 -16.30
N GLN A 156 -4.19 -3.16 -15.40
CA GLN A 156 -4.21 -2.78 -13.98
C GLN A 156 -4.02 -1.26 -13.80
N ILE A 157 -3.07 -0.67 -14.54
CA ILE A 157 -2.81 0.77 -14.47
C ILE A 157 -3.99 1.56 -15.06
N ARG A 158 -4.54 1.15 -16.22
CA ARG A 158 -5.76 1.76 -16.75
C ARG A 158 -6.95 1.68 -15.81
N GLN A 159 -7.07 0.60 -15.05
CA GLN A 159 -8.11 0.47 -14.04
C GLN A 159 -7.97 1.53 -12.94
N LEU A 160 -6.74 1.78 -12.45
CA LEU A 160 -6.50 2.86 -11.48
C LEU A 160 -6.90 4.23 -12.02
N GLN A 161 -6.57 4.52 -13.28
CA GLN A 161 -6.98 5.77 -13.95
C GLN A 161 -8.51 5.88 -14.05
N GLN A 162 -9.18 4.81 -14.49
CA GLN A 162 -10.64 4.79 -14.65
C GLN A 162 -11.35 4.96 -13.31
N GLU A 163 -10.89 4.28 -12.26
CA GLU A 163 -11.46 4.41 -10.92
C GLU A 163 -11.29 5.83 -10.37
N ALA A 164 -10.13 6.44 -10.53
CA ALA A 164 -9.90 7.82 -10.12
C ALA A 164 -10.81 8.79 -10.88
N PHE A 165 -10.90 8.65 -12.19
CA PHE A 165 -11.78 9.48 -13.00
C PHE A 165 -13.25 9.36 -12.59
N GLN A 166 -13.74 8.13 -12.35
CA GLN A 166 -15.12 7.88 -12.00
C GLN A 166 -15.48 8.29 -10.57
N LYS A 167 -14.58 8.03 -9.63
CA LYS A 167 -14.88 8.19 -8.19
C LYS A 167 -14.37 9.50 -7.59
N MET A 168 -13.36 10.10 -8.18
CA MET A 168 -12.72 11.30 -7.62
C MET A 168 -12.97 12.57 -8.47
N GLY A 169 -14.21 12.72 -8.97
CA GLY A 169 -14.64 13.93 -9.67
C GLY A 169 -13.87 14.24 -10.95
N GLY A 170 -13.43 13.22 -11.70
CA GLY A 170 -12.65 13.39 -12.93
C GLY A 170 -11.15 13.63 -12.67
N ALA A 171 -10.65 13.33 -11.45
CA ALA A 171 -9.25 13.55 -11.10
C ALA A 171 -8.29 12.80 -12.04
N PRO A 172 -7.22 13.43 -12.51
CA PRO A 172 -6.14 12.74 -13.20
C PRO A 172 -5.40 11.81 -12.24
N THR A 173 -4.72 10.81 -12.80
CA THR A 173 -3.94 9.84 -12.03
C THR A 173 -2.45 10.03 -12.27
N LEU A 174 -1.68 10.09 -11.20
CA LEU A 174 -0.24 9.92 -11.16
C LEU A 174 0.06 8.59 -10.49
N ILE A 175 0.99 7.80 -11.04
CA ILE A 175 1.54 6.68 -10.28
C ILE A 175 2.55 7.24 -9.30
N GLY A 176 2.13 7.40 -8.04
CA GLY A 176 2.90 8.02 -6.96
C GLY A 176 4.06 7.14 -6.49
N GLU A 177 3.88 5.81 -6.55
CA GLU A 177 4.93 4.86 -6.25
C GLU A 177 4.94 3.69 -7.24
N PHE A 178 6.13 3.33 -7.70
CA PHE A 178 6.42 2.12 -8.44
C PHE A 178 7.89 1.75 -8.25
N GLY A 179 8.25 0.52 -8.55
CA GLY A 179 9.67 0.15 -8.48
C GLY A 179 9.91 -1.34 -8.26
N ILE A 180 11.14 -1.62 -7.85
CA ILE A 180 11.63 -2.97 -7.58
C ILE A 180 12.40 -2.99 -6.25
N PRO A 181 12.37 -4.10 -5.50
CA PRO A 181 13.18 -4.22 -4.29
C PRO A 181 14.67 -4.27 -4.64
N PHE A 182 15.50 -3.57 -3.85
CA PHE A 182 16.95 -3.57 -4.05
C PHE A 182 17.57 -4.97 -3.84
N ASP A 183 16.93 -5.79 -3.01
CA ASP A 183 17.35 -7.16 -2.69
C ASP A 183 16.75 -8.23 -3.62
N LEU A 184 16.33 -7.82 -4.81
CA LEU A 184 15.82 -8.70 -5.86
C LEU A 184 16.78 -9.89 -6.10
N ASN A 185 16.22 -11.09 -6.21
CA ASN A 185 16.96 -12.33 -6.40
C ASN A 185 18.11 -12.47 -5.38
N GLU A 186 17.80 -12.29 -4.09
CA GLU A 186 18.76 -12.39 -2.97
C GLU A 186 19.97 -11.46 -3.12
N LYS A 187 19.74 -10.24 -3.55
CA LYS A 187 20.81 -9.23 -3.81
C LYS A 187 21.80 -9.65 -4.87
N TYR A 188 21.42 -10.49 -5.81
CA TYR A 188 22.29 -11.02 -6.85
C TYR A 188 23.11 -9.90 -7.54
N ALA A 189 22.45 -8.82 -7.95
CA ALA A 189 23.12 -7.70 -8.62
C ALA A 189 24.23 -7.07 -7.77
N TYR A 190 23.99 -6.87 -6.49
CA TYR A 190 24.99 -6.26 -5.58
C TYR A 190 26.13 -7.22 -5.22
N ARG A 191 25.89 -8.54 -5.25
CA ARG A 191 26.93 -9.54 -5.01
C ARG A 191 27.84 -9.77 -6.22
N THR A 192 27.30 -9.61 -7.42
CA THR A 192 28.00 -9.98 -8.68
C THR A 192 28.37 -8.82 -9.57
N GLY A 193 27.74 -7.63 -9.36
CA GLY A 193 27.83 -6.49 -10.26
C GLY A 193 26.95 -6.61 -11.52
N ASP A 194 26.15 -7.68 -11.64
CA ASP A 194 25.28 -7.91 -12.78
C ASP A 194 23.85 -7.40 -12.51
N PHE A 195 23.52 -6.22 -13.02
CA PHE A 195 22.23 -5.55 -12.83
C PHE A 195 21.19 -5.86 -13.91
N ARG A 196 21.47 -6.74 -14.87
CA ARG A 196 20.57 -7.00 -16.02
C ARG A 196 19.14 -7.33 -15.61
N GLN A 197 18.95 -8.17 -14.62
CA GLN A 197 17.60 -8.55 -14.17
C GLN A 197 16.85 -7.41 -13.49
N GLN A 198 17.54 -6.60 -12.71
CA GLN A 198 16.93 -5.39 -12.11
C GLN A 198 16.52 -4.38 -13.17
N ILE A 199 17.38 -4.16 -14.16
CA ILE A 199 17.09 -3.28 -15.30
C ILE A 199 15.87 -3.81 -16.08
N GLN A 200 15.81 -5.10 -16.38
CA GLN A 200 14.67 -5.71 -17.07
C GLN A 200 13.37 -5.63 -16.28
N ALA A 201 13.41 -5.85 -14.96
CA ALA A 201 12.25 -5.71 -14.09
C ALA A 201 11.74 -4.26 -14.06
N MET A 202 12.63 -3.27 -13.93
CA MET A 202 12.27 -1.86 -13.97
C MET A 202 11.72 -1.46 -15.35
N GLN A 203 12.35 -1.88 -16.43
CA GLN A 203 11.86 -1.65 -17.79
C GLN A 203 10.47 -2.25 -18.03
N ARG A 204 10.17 -3.41 -17.42
CA ARG A 204 8.83 -4.00 -17.49
C ARG A 204 7.78 -3.12 -16.82
N ASN A 205 8.11 -2.53 -15.66
CA ASN A 205 7.22 -1.60 -14.97
C ASN A 205 6.99 -0.33 -15.82
N MET A 206 8.04 0.27 -16.36
CA MET A 206 7.93 1.46 -17.23
C MET A 206 7.08 1.18 -18.48
N ARG A 207 7.33 0.06 -19.15
CA ARG A 207 6.51 -0.35 -20.31
C ARG A 207 5.04 -0.53 -19.98
N ALA A 208 4.71 -0.98 -18.77
CA ALA A 208 3.32 -1.10 -18.36
C ALA A 208 2.64 0.27 -18.25
N MET A 209 3.38 1.30 -17.85
CA MET A 209 2.90 2.69 -17.81
C MET A 209 2.77 3.29 -19.20
N ASP A 210 3.74 3.03 -20.07
CA ASP A 210 3.70 3.50 -21.48
C ASP A 210 2.53 2.87 -22.26
N ASP A 211 2.15 1.63 -21.93
CA ASP A 211 1.05 0.88 -22.58
C ASP A 211 -0.33 1.23 -21.99
N ALA A 212 -0.39 1.94 -20.88
CA ALA A 212 -1.63 2.28 -20.19
C ALA A 212 -2.19 3.62 -20.67
#